data_701f941c50410d32e377ec9a814ecf46
#
_entry.id   701f941c50410d32e377ec9a814ecf46
#
_cell.length_a   1.000
_cell.length_b   1.000
_cell.length_c   1.000
_cell.angle_alpha   90.00
_cell.angle_beta   90.00
_cell.angle_gamma   90.00
#
_symmetry.space_group_name_H-M   'P 1'
#
loop_
_entity.id
_entity.type
_entity.pdbx_description
1 polymer ?
#
loop_
_entity_poly.entity_id
_entity_poly.type
_entity_poly.pdbx_seq_one_letter_code
_entity_poly.pdbx_strand_id
1 'polypeptide(L)'
;MPSSDPIEILLKHDRWATRQILEKCVPLTPEQFNQKFEIGPGSLHAATTHLVSAQRTWCDTLAGRPVRPHLDKEGKNRTPAEIMALQDEVSSEFFALVSAHPPDQTVTRERGGKTHTFTRGTVFAHVLVHGAHHRAQCINMLRRLGVTPLPPSSVVEWSFMGDK
;
A
#
# COMPACT_ATOMS: atom_id res chain seq x y z
N MET A 1 -16.32 17.01 10.58
CA MET A 1 -15.48 16.68 11.75
C MET A 1 -14.58 15.53 11.37
N PRO A 2 -13.34 15.44 11.88
CA PRO A 2 -12.52 14.27 11.63
C PRO A 2 -13.22 13.00 12.13
N SER A 3 -13.03 11.88 11.44
CA SER A 3 -13.62 10.59 11.85
C SER A 3 -13.09 10.17 13.22
N SER A 4 -13.95 9.59 14.03
CA SER A 4 -13.58 8.93 15.29
C SER A 4 -13.49 7.40 15.16
N ASP A 5 -13.80 6.86 13.99
CA ASP A 5 -13.70 5.43 13.70
C ASP A 5 -12.24 5.06 13.40
N PRO A 6 -11.60 4.22 14.23
CA PRO A 6 -10.22 3.80 14.00
C PRO A 6 -9.98 3.12 12.66
N ILE A 7 -10.96 2.39 12.13
CA ILE A 7 -10.87 1.72 10.83
C ILE A 7 -10.76 2.76 9.72
N GLU A 8 -11.66 3.74 9.72
CA GLU A 8 -11.65 4.82 8.72
C GLU A 8 -10.37 5.66 8.82
N ILE A 9 -9.95 6.01 10.03
CA ILE A 9 -8.69 6.75 10.28
C ILE A 9 -7.51 6.00 9.66
N LEU A 10 -7.37 4.71 9.93
CA LEU A 10 -6.26 3.90 9.46
C LEU A 10 -6.28 3.69 7.94
N LEU A 11 -7.45 3.53 7.32
CA LEU A 11 -7.59 3.42 5.86
C LEU A 11 -7.16 4.71 5.16
N LYS A 12 -7.62 5.85 5.64
CA LYS A 12 -7.27 7.17 5.10
C LYS A 12 -5.78 7.46 5.28
N HIS A 13 -5.25 7.18 6.47
CA HIS A 13 -3.82 7.34 6.75
C HIS A 13 -2.96 6.45 5.87
N ASP A 14 -3.30 5.17 5.67
CA ASP A 14 -2.53 4.23 4.84
C ASP A 14 -2.42 4.73 3.39
N ARG A 15 -3.53 5.19 2.82
CA ARG A 15 -3.57 5.80 1.49
C ARG A 15 -2.69 7.05 1.43
N TRP A 16 -2.86 7.98 2.37
CA TRP A 16 -2.09 9.22 2.43
C TRP A 16 -0.60 8.96 2.60
N ALA A 17 -0.19 8.12 3.55
CA ALA A 17 1.22 7.85 3.82
C ALA A 17 1.92 7.18 2.63
N THR A 18 1.23 6.29 1.91
CA THR A 18 1.76 5.68 0.69
C THR A 18 1.92 6.72 -0.42
N ARG A 19 0.94 7.61 -0.59
CA ARG A 19 1.00 8.71 -1.53
C ARG A 19 2.17 9.66 -1.25
N GLN A 20 2.41 10.02 0.03
CA GLN A 20 3.55 10.86 0.43
C GLN A 20 4.89 10.28 -0.01
N ILE A 21 5.06 8.97 0.04
CA ILE A 21 6.26 8.29 -0.44
C ILE A 21 6.37 8.39 -1.97
N LEU A 22 5.29 8.12 -2.70
CA LEU A 22 5.27 8.18 -4.16
C LEU A 22 5.53 9.60 -4.68
N GLU A 23 4.99 10.63 -4.02
CA GLU A 23 5.27 12.04 -4.33
C GLU A 23 6.77 12.37 -4.19
N LYS A 24 7.46 11.80 -3.18
CA LYS A 24 8.92 11.93 -3.04
C LYS A 24 9.70 11.15 -4.09
N CYS A 25 9.09 10.16 -4.72
CA CYS A 25 9.71 9.42 -5.81
C CYS A 25 9.57 10.13 -7.18
N VAL A 26 8.58 11.00 -7.37
CA VAL A 26 8.34 11.68 -8.66
C VAL A 26 9.57 12.45 -9.18
N PRO A 27 10.33 13.23 -8.36
CA PRO A 27 11.49 13.95 -8.85
C PRO A 27 12.75 13.09 -9.03
N LEU A 28 12.73 11.80 -8.69
CA LEU A 28 13.88 10.91 -8.84
C LEU A 28 14.10 10.54 -10.31
N THR A 29 15.38 10.37 -10.70
CA THR A 29 15.67 9.78 -12.01
C THR A 29 15.25 8.31 -12.06
N PRO A 30 15.04 7.73 -13.26
CA PRO A 30 14.75 6.30 -13.38
C PRO A 30 15.81 5.42 -12.71
N GLU A 31 17.09 5.81 -12.78
CA GLU A 31 18.22 5.11 -12.16
C GLU A 31 18.11 5.14 -10.64
N GLN A 32 17.81 6.31 -10.05
CA GLN A 32 17.59 6.46 -8.60
C GLN A 32 16.39 5.66 -8.12
N PHE A 33 15.27 5.70 -8.86
CA PHE A 33 14.05 4.98 -8.49
C PHE A 33 14.24 3.45 -8.55
N ASN A 34 15.10 2.96 -9.45
CA ASN A 34 15.45 1.55 -9.60
C ASN A 34 16.75 1.14 -8.87
N GLN A 35 17.42 2.09 -8.18
CA GLN A 35 18.65 1.79 -7.45
C GLN A 35 18.47 0.63 -6.47
N LYS A 36 19.43 -0.31 -6.46
CA LYS A 36 19.35 -1.49 -5.61
C LYS A 36 19.85 -1.20 -4.19
N PHE A 37 19.10 -1.74 -3.24
CA PHE A 37 19.40 -1.71 -1.81
C PHE A 37 19.18 -3.10 -1.22
N GLU A 38 19.92 -3.46 -0.20
CA GLU A 38 19.72 -4.67 0.61
C GLU A 38 18.59 -4.44 1.65
N ILE A 39 17.40 -4.01 1.17
CA ILE A 39 16.24 -3.66 1.98
C ILE A 39 14.99 -4.16 1.26
N GLY A 40 14.25 -5.06 1.90
CA GLY A 40 12.96 -5.54 1.41
C GLY A 40 12.96 -5.96 -0.07
N PRO A 41 12.06 -5.43 -0.91
CA PRO A 41 12.02 -5.78 -2.34
C PRO A 41 13.20 -5.27 -3.18
N GLY A 42 14.13 -4.53 -2.61
CA GLY A 42 15.41 -4.19 -3.20
C GLY A 42 15.49 -2.86 -3.96
N SER A 43 14.40 -2.17 -4.23
CA SER A 43 14.41 -0.80 -4.79
C SER A 43 13.10 -0.07 -4.47
N LEU A 44 13.07 1.26 -4.63
CA LEU A 44 11.83 2.03 -4.48
C LEU A 44 10.77 1.57 -5.48
N HIS A 45 11.13 1.38 -6.74
CA HIS A 45 10.24 0.85 -7.77
C HIS A 45 9.65 -0.51 -7.34
N ALA A 46 10.48 -1.45 -6.92
CA ALA A 46 10.04 -2.78 -6.52
C ALA A 46 9.16 -2.73 -5.27
N ALA A 47 9.53 -1.92 -4.27
CA ALA A 47 8.79 -1.80 -3.00
C ALA A 47 7.43 -1.13 -3.19
N THR A 48 7.34 -0.04 -3.95
CA THR A 48 6.07 0.66 -4.21
C THR A 48 5.15 -0.16 -5.12
N THR A 49 5.69 -0.82 -6.15
CA THR A 49 4.94 -1.77 -6.99
C THR A 49 4.40 -2.93 -6.16
N HIS A 50 5.21 -3.49 -5.26
CA HIS A 50 4.80 -4.57 -4.36
C HIS A 50 3.68 -4.14 -3.40
N LEU A 51 3.77 -2.95 -2.81
CA LEU A 51 2.72 -2.39 -1.95
C LEU A 51 1.36 -2.38 -2.63
N VAL A 52 1.28 -1.77 -3.82
CA VAL A 52 0.03 -1.66 -4.58
C VAL A 52 -0.45 -3.04 -5.04
N SER A 53 0.46 -3.90 -5.50
CA SER A 53 0.14 -5.25 -5.93
C SER A 53 -0.42 -6.12 -4.80
N ALA A 54 0.15 -6.04 -3.61
CA ALA A 54 -0.31 -6.77 -2.44
C ALA A 54 -1.71 -6.32 -2.01
N GLN A 55 -1.95 -5.01 -1.92
CA GLN A 55 -3.27 -4.46 -1.59
C GLN A 55 -4.32 -4.87 -2.64
N ARG A 56 -3.99 -4.81 -3.95
CA ARG A 56 -4.85 -5.28 -5.05
C ARG A 56 -5.22 -6.75 -4.91
N THR A 57 -4.28 -7.60 -4.53
CA THR A 57 -4.51 -9.02 -4.26
C THR A 57 -5.54 -9.23 -3.15
N TRP A 58 -5.46 -8.43 -2.09
CA TRP A 58 -6.40 -8.50 -0.99
C TRP A 58 -7.78 -7.91 -1.33
N CYS A 59 -7.84 -6.90 -2.21
CA CYS A 59 -9.11 -6.45 -2.79
C CYS A 59 -9.81 -7.61 -3.53
N ASP A 60 -9.07 -8.35 -4.36
CA ASP A 60 -9.63 -9.50 -5.09
C ASP A 60 -10.15 -10.57 -4.13
N THR A 61 -9.40 -10.87 -3.06
CA THR A 61 -9.81 -11.82 -2.01
C THR A 61 -11.07 -11.35 -1.28
N LEU A 62 -11.12 -10.08 -0.88
CA LEU A 62 -12.29 -9.48 -0.20
C LEU A 62 -13.53 -9.45 -1.08
N ALA A 63 -13.35 -9.27 -2.39
CA ALA A 63 -14.43 -9.27 -3.39
C ALA A 63 -14.85 -10.68 -3.83
N GLY A 64 -14.17 -11.73 -3.39
CA GLY A 64 -14.45 -13.12 -3.77
C GLY A 64 -14.22 -13.42 -5.26
N ARG A 65 -13.31 -12.69 -5.90
CA ARG A 65 -12.99 -12.87 -7.33
C ARG A 65 -11.59 -13.47 -7.53
N PRO A 66 -11.28 -14.01 -8.71
CA PRO A 66 -9.95 -14.51 -9.03
C PRO A 66 -8.89 -13.43 -8.84
N VAL A 67 -7.77 -13.80 -8.20
CA VAL A 67 -6.66 -12.89 -7.95
C VAL A 67 -6.00 -12.48 -9.27
N ARG A 68 -5.98 -11.18 -9.54
CA ARG A 68 -5.26 -10.61 -10.69
C ARG A 68 -3.75 -10.89 -10.59
N PRO A 69 -3.04 -11.05 -11.72
CA PRO A 69 -1.58 -11.21 -11.71
C PRO A 69 -0.90 -10.07 -10.94
N HIS A 70 0.16 -10.39 -10.19
CA HIS A 70 0.96 -9.38 -9.51
C HIS A 70 1.56 -8.38 -10.51
N LEU A 71 1.58 -7.08 -10.13
CA LEU A 71 2.07 -6.00 -11.00
C LEU A 71 3.54 -6.16 -11.40
N ASP A 72 4.36 -6.73 -10.51
CA ASP A 72 5.77 -7.05 -10.76
C ASP A 72 5.98 -8.14 -11.82
N LYS A 73 4.97 -9.00 -12.03
CA LYS A 73 4.99 -10.04 -13.07
C LYS A 73 4.54 -9.55 -14.43
N GLU A 74 4.02 -8.34 -14.52
CA GLU A 74 3.62 -7.76 -15.81
C GLU A 74 4.81 -7.27 -16.66
N GLY A 75 6.04 -7.26 -16.12
CA GLY A 75 7.25 -6.83 -16.83
C GLY A 75 7.28 -5.34 -17.19
N LYS A 76 6.42 -4.53 -16.59
CA LYS A 76 6.33 -3.08 -16.85
C LYS A 76 7.20 -2.31 -15.86
N ASN A 77 8.09 -1.48 -16.36
CA ASN A 77 8.84 -0.52 -15.55
C ASN A 77 8.02 0.78 -15.41
N ARG A 78 7.13 0.79 -14.40
CA ARG A 78 6.21 1.92 -14.16
C ARG A 78 6.93 3.10 -13.53
N THR A 79 6.53 4.30 -13.94
CA THR A 79 6.92 5.55 -13.28
C THR A 79 6.24 5.70 -11.92
N PRO A 80 6.79 6.54 -11.00
CA PRO A 80 6.12 6.84 -9.73
C PRO A 80 4.68 7.36 -9.91
N ALA A 81 4.43 8.17 -10.94
CA ALA A 81 3.11 8.71 -11.24
C ALA A 81 2.11 7.62 -11.66
N GLU A 82 2.53 6.65 -12.47
CA GLU A 82 1.68 5.51 -12.85
C GLU A 82 1.37 4.60 -11.66
N ILE A 83 2.35 4.38 -10.76
CA ILE A 83 2.13 3.60 -9.53
C ILE A 83 1.18 4.37 -8.60
N MET A 84 1.29 5.69 -8.51
CA MET A 84 0.42 6.54 -7.69
C MET A 84 -1.04 6.50 -8.18
N ALA A 85 -1.27 6.53 -9.49
CA ALA A 85 -2.61 6.38 -10.05
C ALA A 85 -3.23 5.02 -9.70
N LEU A 86 -2.45 3.93 -9.84
CA LEU A 86 -2.89 2.59 -9.43
C LEU A 86 -3.16 2.49 -7.93
N GLN A 87 -2.33 3.14 -7.11
CA GLN A 87 -2.52 3.19 -5.65
C GLN A 87 -3.82 3.89 -5.27
N ASP A 88 -4.16 4.99 -5.94
CA ASP A 88 -5.41 5.72 -5.71
C ASP A 88 -6.64 4.85 -6.03
N GLU A 89 -6.61 4.11 -7.15
CA GLU A 89 -7.67 3.17 -7.53
C GLU A 89 -7.81 2.03 -6.51
N VAL A 90 -6.69 1.36 -6.21
CA VAL A 90 -6.68 0.18 -5.33
C VAL A 90 -7.05 0.56 -3.88
N SER A 91 -6.59 1.70 -3.38
CA SER A 91 -6.94 2.17 -2.04
C SER A 91 -8.43 2.54 -1.93
N SER A 92 -8.99 3.13 -2.98
CA SER A 92 -10.44 3.44 -3.03
C SER A 92 -11.27 2.15 -3.05
N GLU A 93 -10.87 1.16 -3.83
CA GLU A 93 -11.49 -0.16 -3.85
C GLU A 93 -11.40 -0.85 -2.49
N PHE A 94 -10.21 -0.84 -1.86
CA PHE A 94 -9.98 -1.45 -0.56
C PHE A 94 -10.84 -0.80 0.53
N PHE A 95 -10.93 0.53 0.54
CA PHE A 95 -11.80 1.28 1.44
C PHE A 95 -13.26 0.84 1.30
N ALA A 96 -13.78 0.80 0.09
CA ALA A 96 -15.15 0.38 -0.18
C ALA A 96 -15.43 -1.05 0.29
N LEU A 97 -14.51 -1.99 0.02
CA LEU A 97 -14.65 -3.40 0.41
C LEU A 97 -14.58 -3.62 1.92
N VAL A 98 -13.76 -2.86 2.64
CA VAL A 98 -13.69 -2.93 4.11
C VAL A 98 -14.93 -2.32 4.74
N SER A 99 -15.39 -1.16 4.25
CA SER A 99 -16.55 -0.45 4.82
C SER A 99 -17.89 -1.12 4.54
N ALA A 100 -17.98 -1.93 3.48
CA ALA A 100 -19.24 -2.56 3.06
C ALA A 100 -19.67 -3.77 3.90
N HIS A 101 -18.75 -4.34 4.71
CA HIS A 101 -18.99 -5.61 5.37
C HIS A 101 -18.43 -5.66 6.79
N PRO A 102 -19.11 -6.37 7.73
CA PRO A 102 -18.60 -6.58 9.07
C PRO A 102 -17.23 -7.28 9.11
N PRO A 103 -16.35 -6.94 10.06
CA PRO A 103 -15.00 -7.46 10.13
C PRO A 103 -14.90 -8.95 10.51
N ASP A 104 -15.94 -9.52 11.11
CA ASP A 104 -16.05 -10.94 11.52
C ASP A 104 -16.45 -11.87 10.37
N GLN A 105 -16.97 -11.35 9.27
CA GLN A 105 -17.23 -12.16 8.08
C GLN A 105 -15.94 -12.78 7.54
N THR A 106 -16.07 -14.00 6.99
CA THR A 106 -14.93 -14.74 6.43
C THR A 106 -14.84 -14.60 4.93
N VAL A 107 -13.61 -14.65 4.43
CA VAL A 107 -13.27 -14.77 3.01
C VAL A 107 -12.27 -15.91 2.83
N THR A 108 -12.27 -16.49 1.64
CA THR A 108 -11.36 -17.59 1.30
C THR A 108 -10.40 -17.19 0.17
N ARG A 109 -9.22 -17.79 0.18
CA ARG A 109 -8.21 -17.64 -0.87
C ARG A 109 -7.51 -18.95 -1.12
N GLU A 110 -7.40 -19.31 -2.38
CA GLU A 110 -6.56 -20.42 -2.84
C GLU A 110 -5.09 -19.97 -2.93
N ARG A 111 -4.19 -20.72 -2.30
CA ARG A 111 -2.74 -20.49 -2.41
C ARG A 111 -1.99 -21.82 -2.25
N GLY A 112 -1.12 -22.14 -3.22
CA GLY A 112 -0.34 -23.36 -3.19
C GLY A 112 -1.19 -24.64 -3.16
N GLY A 113 -2.35 -24.65 -3.83
CA GLY A 113 -3.28 -25.77 -3.85
C GLY A 113 -4.06 -26.00 -2.55
N LYS A 114 -4.04 -25.01 -1.64
CA LYS A 114 -4.78 -25.03 -0.36
C LYS A 114 -5.71 -23.84 -0.24
N THR A 115 -6.91 -24.09 0.27
CA THR A 115 -7.86 -23.04 0.65
C THR A 115 -7.51 -22.50 2.03
N HIS A 116 -7.33 -21.20 2.14
CA HIS A 116 -7.14 -20.50 3.40
C HIS A 116 -8.35 -19.62 3.68
N THR A 117 -8.84 -19.65 4.93
CA THR A 117 -9.96 -18.84 5.39
C THR A 117 -9.46 -17.76 6.35
N PHE A 118 -9.91 -16.52 6.15
CA PHE A 118 -9.56 -15.37 6.97
C PHE A 118 -10.84 -14.62 7.36
N THR A 119 -10.85 -13.95 8.50
CA THR A 119 -11.84 -12.90 8.73
C THR A 119 -11.47 -11.65 7.91
N ARG A 120 -12.46 -10.84 7.53
CA ARG A 120 -12.22 -9.56 6.84
C ARG A 120 -11.36 -8.63 7.71
N GLY A 121 -11.57 -8.65 9.04
CA GLY A 121 -10.73 -7.92 9.99
C GLY A 121 -9.26 -8.34 9.97
N THR A 122 -8.98 -9.65 9.83
CA THR A 122 -7.61 -10.15 9.66
C THR A 122 -6.97 -9.61 8.38
N VAL A 123 -7.71 -9.60 7.27
CA VAL A 123 -7.22 -9.05 5.99
C VAL A 123 -6.93 -7.56 6.11
N PHE A 124 -7.85 -6.80 6.71
CA PHE A 124 -7.67 -5.37 6.99
C PHE A 124 -6.39 -5.11 7.79
N ALA A 125 -6.25 -5.77 8.95
CA ALA A 125 -5.08 -5.60 9.80
C ALA A 125 -3.78 -5.97 9.07
N HIS A 126 -3.80 -7.09 8.31
CA HIS A 126 -2.65 -7.52 7.52
C HIS A 126 -2.23 -6.46 6.50
N VAL A 127 -3.14 -5.92 5.72
CA VAL A 127 -2.83 -4.92 4.67
C VAL A 127 -2.19 -3.68 5.29
N LEU A 128 -2.72 -3.18 6.41
CA LEU A 128 -2.19 -1.99 7.07
C LEU A 128 -0.79 -2.21 7.67
N VAL A 129 -0.59 -3.33 8.38
CA VAL A 129 0.72 -3.66 8.97
C VAL A 129 1.76 -3.93 7.88
N HIS A 130 1.40 -4.66 6.83
CA HIS A 130 2.23 -4.89 5.66
C HIS A 130 2.58 -3.58 4.96
N GLY A 131 1.59 -2.68 4.79
CA GLY A 131 1.80 -1.35 4.25
C GLY A 131 2.79 -0.53 5.06
N ALA A 132 2.62 -0.47 6.39
CA ALA A 132 3.52 0.25 7.29
C ALA A 132 4.96 -0.30 7.22
N HIS A 133 5.12 -1.64 7.16
CA HIS A 133 6.43 -2.29 7.03
C HIS A 133 7.16 -1.85 5.75
N HIS A 134 6.50 -1.92 4.59
CA HIS A 134 7.13 -1.55 3.32
C HIS A 134 7.32 -0.04 3.17
N ARG A 135 6.45 0.79 3.73
CA ARG A 135 6.66 2.25 3.78
C ARG A 135 7.91 2.62 4.57
N ALA A 136 8.16 1.97 5.71
CA ALA A 136 9.39 2.18 6.47
C ALA A 136 10.65 1.81 5.66
N GLN A 137 10.61 0.75 4.86
CA GLN A 137 11.67 0.37 3.93
C GLN A 137 11.88 1.45 2.85
N CYS A 138 10.80 1.95 2.24
CA CYS A 138 10.88 3.04 1.25
C CYS A 138 11.48 4.32 1.84
N ILE A 139 11.08 4.72 3.05
CA ILE A 139 11.64 5.89 3.74
C ILE A 139 13.15 5.73 3.96
N ASN A 140 13.61 4.52 4.32
CA ASN A 140 15.03 4.24 4.46
C ASN A 140 15.78 4.37 3.13
N MET A 141 15.21 3.85 2.03
CA MET A 141 15.80 4.00 0.68
C MET A 141 15.85 5.47 0.26
N LEU A 142 14.79 6.25 0.47
CA LEU A 142 14.76 7.70 0.19
C LEU A 142 15.84 8.45 0.97
N ARG A 143 16.04 8.10 2.27
CA ARG A 143 17.11 8.67 3.09
C ARG A 143 18.49 8.38 2.49
N ARG A 144 18.74 7.16 2.04
CA ARG A 144 20.01 6.77 1.42
C ARG A 144 20.26 7.45 0.07
N LEU A 145 19.20 7.86 -0.63
CA LEU A 145 19.28 8.69 -1.84
C LEU A 145 19.46 10.19 -1.55
N GLY A 146 19.50 10.59 -0.28
CA GLY A 146 19.67 11.99 0.11
C GLY A 146 18.39 12.83 0.01
N VAL A 147 17.23 12.20 -0.14
CA VAL A 147 15.95 12.92 -0.22
C VAL A 147 15.63 13.61 1.11
N THR A 148 15.34 14.90 1.04
CA THR A 148 14.98 15.73 2.21
C THR A 148 13.93 16.80 1.82
N PRO A 149 12.94 17.12 2.68
CA PRO A 149 12.57 16.36 3.87
C PRO A 149 11.99 14.99 3.52
N LEU A 150 12.18 14.01 4.42
CA LEU A 150 11.55 12.69 4.28
C LEU A 150 10.03 12.81 4.44
N PRO A 151 9.25 11.90 3.82
CA PRO A 151 7.80 11.92 3.96
C PRO A 151 7.39 11.62 5.41
N PRO A 152 6.39 12.35 5.95
CA PRO A 152 5.82 12.02 7.25
C PRO A 152 5.08 10.69 7.18
N SER A 153 4.98 9.99 8.33
CA SER A 153 4.36 8.66 8.39
C SER A 153 3.50 8.42 9.64
N SER A 154 3.46 9.39 10.55
CA SER A 154 2.71 9.30 11.79
C SER A 154 1.21 9.58 11.57
N VAL A 155 0.34 8.75 12.17
CA VAL A 155 -1.11 8.98 12.19
C VAL A 155 -1.45 10.31 12.87
N VAL A 156 -0.73 10.66 13.95
CA VAL A 156 -0.95 11.91 14.69
C VAL A 156 -0.55 13.12 13.84
N GLU A 157 0.61 13.07 13.17
CA GLU A 157 1.03 14.15 12.26
C GLU A 157 0.01 14.34 11.12
N TRP A 158 -0.45 13.25 10.52
CA TRP A 158 -1.49 13.29 9.50
C TRP A 158 -2.77 13.97 10.01
N SER A 159 -3.20 13.66 11.23
CA SER A 159 -4.42 14.24 11.82
C SER A 159 -4.34 15.76 12.00
N PHE A 160 -3.13 16.33 12.20
CA PHE A 160 -2.92 17.78 12.28
C PHE A 160 -2.92 18.47 10.91
N MET A 161 -2.61 17.74 9.83
CA MET A 161 -2.60 18.29 8.47
C MET A 161 -4.00 18.44 7.89
N GLY A 162 -5.00 17.86 8.54
CA GLY A 162 -6.38 17.78 8.04
C GLY A 162 -6.52 16.73 6.95
N ASP A 163 -7.77 16.35 6.69
CA ASP A 163 -8.15 15.39 5.63
C ASP A 163 -8.01 16.12 4.28
N LYS A 164 -6.77 16.12 3.70
CA LYS A 164 -6.48 16.71 2.39
C LYS A 164 -6.43 15.65 1.32
#